data_68ceddfc0d4166c80d0729a823da503d
#
_entry.id   68ceddfc0d4166c80d0729a823da503d
#
_cell.length_a   1.000
_cell.length_b   1.000
_cell.length_c   1.000
_cell.angle_alpha   90.00
_cell.angle_beta   90.00
_cell.angle_gamma   90.00
#
_symmetry.space_group_name_H-M   'P 1'
#
loop_
_entity.id
_entity.type
_entity.pdbx_description
1 polymer ?
#
loop_
_entity_poly.entity_id
_entity_poly.type
_entity_poly.pdbx_seq_one_letter_code
_entity_poly.pdbx_strand_id
1 'polypeptide(L)'
;MNISIVYVNYKTARLILDSIKSVKEKTEDVDYEIIVVDNASGDGSLELIQKQYPEVICVQADENMGFGRANNLGMTYASGDCILFLNPDTILRNDAIDKLYAYLIEHPDVGACGGNLYDERGLPTTSFSRSFPSFIWEFLSILYISPICLSFPRSVYFNKEGKPIPVASIIGADLMVRKSVLLKVGGFSPEFFMNYEETELCNRITRAGFSIYSVPSAQITHLEGRASYIKQSRLYFLYEWQYIYFRKVYGIFGCRLIFAITQLKSYIRLFQFLLLSNKERRSYWRMKLETNREVWHSTKIKHFLI
;
A
#
# COMPACT_ATOMS: atom_id res chain seq x y z
N MET A 1 10.58 7.86 23.11
CA MET A 1 10.39 8.10 21.66
C MET A 1 8.94 7.88 21.33
N ASN A 2 8.27 8.86 20.72
CA ASN A 2 6.85 8.75 20.40
C ASN A 2 6.65 8.00 19.08
N ILE A 3 7.45 8.33 18.05
CA ILE A 3 7.27 7.82 16.69
C ILE A 3 8.59 7.33 16.11
N SER A 4 8.56 6.17 15.44
CA SER A 4 9.61 5.75 14.52
C SER A 4 9.09 5.88 13.09
N ILE A 5 9.75 6.72 12.28
CA ILE A 5 9.42 6.91 10.87
C ILE A 5 10.30 5.98 10.06
N VAL A 6 9.70 5.02 9.35
CA VAL A 6 10.40 4.02 8.56
C VAL A 6 10.23 4.32 7.07
N TYR A 7 11.34 4.50 6.38
CA TYR A 7 11.43 4.63 4.94
C TYR A 7 12.08 3.39 4.31
N VAL A 8 11.59 3.00 3.16
CA VAL A 8 12.25 2.00 2.30
C VAL A 8 12.81 2.71 1.09
N ASN A 9 14.14 2.73 0.98
CA ASN A 9 14.86 3.24 -0.19
C ASN A 9 15.09 2.14 -1.22
N TYR A 10 14.74 2.41 -2.46
CA TYR A 10 15.24 1.67 -3.62
C TYR A 10 15.48 2.61 -4.79
N LYS A 11 16.71 3.14 -4.87
CA LYS A 11 17.14 4.12 -5.89
C LYS A 11 16.33 5.43 -5.86
N THR A 12 15.95 5.89 -4.65
CA THR A 12 15.11 7.07 -4.43
C THR A 12 15.73 8.08 -3.47
N ALA A 13 17.06 8.08 -3.31
CA ALA A 13 17.78 8.90 -2.32
C ALA A 13 17.34 10.37 -2.32
N ARG A 14 17.22 11.01 -3.47
CA ARG A 14 16.81 12.42 -3.57
C ARG A 14 15.41 12.66 -3.02
N LEU A 15 14.47 11.77 -3.34
CA LEU A 15 13.09 11.85 -2.85
C LEU A 15 13.04 11.72 -1.31
N ILE A 16 13.83 10.77 -0.76
CA ILE A 16 13.94 10.62 0.71
C ILE A 16 14.51 11.88 1.37
N LEU A 17 15.54 12.50 0.80
CA LEU A 17 16.11 13.71 1.34
C LEU A 17 15.09 14.85 1.40
N ASP A 18 14.29 15.02 0.35
CA ASP A 18 13.22 16.01 0.31
C ASP A 18 12.11 15.67 1.32
N SER A 19 11.77 14.39 1.45
CA SER A 19 10.80 13.91 2.44
C SER A 19 11.28 14.15 3.87
N ILE A 20 12.51 13.75 4.22
CA ILE A 20 13.12 14.00 5.54
C ILE A 20 13.15 15.49 5.85
N LYS A 21 13.51 16.33 4.88
CA LYS A 21 13.48 17.79 5.05
C LYS A 21 12.09 18.25 5.44
N SER A 22 11.04 17.80 4.74
CA SER A 22 9.66 18.17 5.06
C SER A 22 9.20 17.70 6.45
N VAL A 23 9.65 16.50 6.86
CA VAL A 23 9.40 15.98 8.21
C VAL A 23 10.03 16.90 9.27
N LYS A 24 11.30 17.25 9.10
CA LYS A 24 12.03 18.14 10.05
C LYS A 24 11.44 19.56 10.12
N GLU A 25 10.86 20.05 9.03
CA GLU A 25 10.25 21.39 8.97
C GLU A 25 8.82 21.44 9.51
N LYS A 26 8.12 20.30 9.57
CA LYS A 26 6.67 20.25 9.85
C LYS A 26 6.28 19.40 11.06
N THR A 27 7.23 18.77 11.75
CA THR A 27 6.98 17.92 12.92
C THR A 27 7.69 18.56 14.12
N GLU A 28 6.94 19.16 15.03
CA GLU A 28 7.47 19.98 16.13
C GLU A 28 7.04 19.49 17.51
N ASP A 29 5.84 18.89 17.63
CA ASP A 29 5.19 18.59 18.91
C ASP A 29 5.46 17.18 19.44
N VAL A 30 6.12 16.31 18.64
CA VAL A 30 6.39 14.92 19.00
C VAL A 30 7.86 14.55 18.84
N ASP A 31 8.36 13.69 19.74
CA ASP A 31 9.69 13.10 19.61
C ASP A 31 9.67 11.97 18.58
N TYR A 32 10.55 12.05 17.59
CA TYR A 32 10.64 11.02 16.55
C TYR A 32 12.07 10.64 16.20
N GLU A 33 12.23 9.47 15.66
CA GLU A 33 13.43 8.97 14.99
C GLU A 33 13.11 8.61 13.54
N ILE A 34 14.13 8.68 12.69
CA ILE A 34 14.00 8.31 11.27
C ILE A 34 14.91 7.11 11.00
N ILE A 35 14.32 6.08 10.40
CA ILE A 35 14.99 4.86 9.99
C ILE A 35 14.85 4.73 8.48
N VAL A 36 15.96 4.62 7.77
CA VAL A 36 15.98 4.41 6.32
C VAL A 36 16.59 3.04 6.04
N VAL A 37 15.79 2.15 5.47
CA VAL A 37 16.23 0.84 5.00
C VAL A 37 16.55 0.93 3.52
N ASP A 38 17.81 0.82 3.15
CA ASP A 38 18.22 0.68 1.75
C ASP A 38 18.02 -0.75 1.28
N ASN A 39 17.09 -0.93 0.34
CA ASN A 39 16.66 -2.22 -0.15
C ASN A 39 17.56 -2.73 -1.30
N ALA A 40 18.88 -2.71 -1.06
CA ALA A 40 19.93 -3.07 -2.01
C ALA A 40 19.96 -2.20 -3.28
N SER A 41 19.93 -0.88 -3.11
CA SER A 41 20.01 0.08 -4.23
C SER A 41 21.33 0.06 -4.98
N GLY A 42 22.44 -0.09 -4.25
CA GLY A 42 23.81 -0.15 -4.79
C GLY A 42 24.24 1.16 -5.49
N ASP A 43 23.69 2.31 -5.07
CA ASP A 43 23.86 3.60 -5.74
C ASP A 43 24.43 4.71 -4.83
N GLY A 44 24.92 4.36 -3.63
CA GLY A 44 25.44 5.33 -2.66
C GLY A 44 24.36 6.14 -1.94
N SER A 45 23.11 5.68 -1.96
CA SER A 45 21.98 6.36 -1.33
C SER A 45 22.16 6.56 0.18
N LEU A 46 22.61 5.53 0.90
CA LEU A 46 22.75 5.61 2.36
C LEU A 46 23.86 6.58 2.77
N GLU A 47 24.99 6.56 2.08
CA GLU A 47 26.11 7.49 2.34
C GLU A 47 25.68 8.93 2.13
N LEU A 48 24.87 9.18 1.10
CA LEU A 48 24.34 10.51 0.82
C LEU A 48 23.36 10.96 1.92
N ILE A 49 22.45 10.08 2.35
CA ILE A 49 21.48 10.37 3.42
C ILE A 49 22.21 10.62 4.75
N GLN A 50 23.15 9.75 5.12
CA GLN A 50 23.89 9.85 6.38
C GLN A 50 24.78 11.08 6.44
N LYS A 51 25.34 11.50 5.29
CA LYS A 51 26.13 12.74 5.21
C LYS A 51 25.26 13.99 5.47
N GLN A 52 24.02 14.00 4.98
CA GLN A 52 23.12 15.15 5.12
C GLN A 52 22.36 15.13 6.45
N TYR A 53 22.04 13.95 6.98
CA TYR A 53 21.30 13.73 8.20
C TYR A 53 21.97 12.64 9.05
N PRO A 54 23.05 12.99 9.80
CA PRO A 54 23.83 12.02 10.59
C PRO A 54 23.01 11.30 11.67
N GLU A 55 21.90 11.90 12.12
CA GLU A 55 20.99 11.35 13.11
C GLU A 55 20.07 10.24 12.58
N VAL A 56 19.98 10.07 11.26
CA VAL A 56 19.15 9.04 10.64
C VAL A 56 19.78 7.67 10.82
N ILE A 57 18.99 6.72 11.28
CA ILE A 57 19.38 5.31 11.38
C ILE A 57 19.34 4.69 9.98
N CYS A 58 20.51 4.45 9.41
CA CYS A 58 20.65 3.84 8.09
C CYS A 58 20.85 2.33 8.21
N VAL A 59 20.02 1.54 7.53
CA VAL A 59 20.05 0.08 7.54
C VAL A 59 20.21 -0.42 6.11
N GLN A 60 21.27 -1.22 5.87
CA GLN A 60 21.51 -1.85 4.57
C GLN A 60 20.87 -3.23 4.52
N ALA A 61 20.02 -3.49 3.53
CA ALA A 61 19.57 -4.85 3.21
C ALA A 61 20.50 -5.53 2.21
N ASP A 62 20.65 -6.86 2.33
CA ASP A 62 21.52 -7.65 1.47
C ASP A 62 20.98 -7.82 0.05
N GLU A 63 19.64 -7.80 -0.08
CA GLU A 63 18.91 -7.95 -1.35
C GLU A 63 17.66 -7.06 -1.40
N ASN A 64 17.13 -6.83 -2.59
CA ASN A 64 15.79 -6.20 -2.72
C ASN A 64 14.71 -7.19 -2.30
N MET A 65 14.30 -7.09 -1.05
CA MET A 65 13.31 -7.98 -0.44
C MET A 65 11.84 -7.51 -0.62
N GLY A 66 11.61 -6.41 -1.35
CA GLY A 66 10.30 -5.79 -1.53
C GLY A 66 9.92 -4.87 -0.37
N PHE A 67 8.75 -4.21 -0.50
CA PHE A 67 8.33 -3.14 0.41
C PHE A 67 8.04 -3.64 1.83
N GLY A 68 7.21 -4.68 1.97
CA GLY A 68 6.77 -5.14 3.29
C GLY A 68 7.91 -5.71 4.14
N ARG A 69 8.78 -6.55 3.55
CA ARG A 69 9.92 -7.13 4.29
C ARG A 69 10.96 -6.08 4.68
N ALA A 70 11.21 -5.10 3.81
CA ALA A 70 12.12 -4.00 4.12
C ALA A 70 11.57 -3.12 5.26
N ASN A 71 10.26 -2.82 5.28
CA ASN A 71 9.63 -2.15 6.41
C ASN A 71 9.72 -2.98 7.70
N ASN A 72 9.54 -4.30 7.62
CA ASN A 72 9.73 -5.18 8.79
C ASN A 72 11.18 -5.13 9.32
N LEU A 73 12.17 -5.08 8.44
CA LEU A 73 13.56 -4.88 8.84
C LEU A 73 13.72 -3.54 9.58
N GLY A 74 13.16 -2.44 9.03
CA GLY A 74 13.16 -1.12 9.69
C GLY A 74 12.49 -1.16 11.06
N MET A 75 11.38 -1.87 11.21
CA MET A 75 10.69 -2.05 12.49
C MET A 75 11.57 -2.65 13.58
N THR A 76 12.58 -3.46 13.25
CA THR A 76 13.46 -4.07 14.26
C THR A 76 14.37 -3.05 14.94
N TYR A 77 14.56 -1.89 14.32
CA TYR A 77 15.32 -0.75 14.85
C TYR A 77 14.43 0.31 15.51
N ALA A 78 13.11 0.17 15.38
CA ALA A 78 12.15 1.17 15.86
C ALA A 78 11.98 1.11 17.38
N SER A 79 12.14 2.27 18.05
CA SER A 79 11.94 2.41 19.50
C SER A 79 10.61 3.10 19.87
N GLY A 80 9.98 3.80 18.93
CA GLY A 80 8.75 4.58 19.14
C GLY A 80 7.51 3.75 19.50
N ASP A 81 6.56 4.40 20.18
CA ASP A 81 5.27 3.80 20.54
C ASP A 81 4.33 3.62 19.32
N CYS A 82 4.52 4.45 18.31
CA CYS A 82 3.87 4.33 17.00
C CYS A 82 4.93 4.23 15.90
N ILE A 83 4.62 3.49 14.84
CA ILE A 83 5.46 3.36 13.66
C ILE A 83 4.73 3.99 12.48
N LEU A 84 5.36 4.96 11.83
CA LEU A 84 4.90 5.54 10.58
C LEU A 84 5.70 4.93 9.43
N PHE A 85 5.04 4.12 8.60
CA PHE A 85 5.56 3.69 7.31
C PHE A 85 5.31 4.81 6.31
N LEU A 86 6.38 5.49 5.89
CA LEU A 86 6.30 6.66 5.03
C LEU A 86 7.03 6.41 3.71
N ASN A 87 6.35 6.62 2.59
CA ASN A 87 6.98 6.44 1.28
C ASN A 87 8.06 7.50 1.03
N PRO A 88 9.13 7.14 0.29
CA PRO A 88 10.22 8.06 -0.01
C PRO A 88 9.81 9.27 -0.86
N ASP A 89 8.71 9.17 -1.59
CA ASP A 89 8.17 10.19 -2.48
C ASP A 89 6.99 10.96 -1.87
N THR A 90 7.04 11.16 -0.55
CA THR A 90 6.05 11.94 0.20
C THR A 90 6.65 13.27 0.69
N ILE A 91 5.84 14.32 0.72
CA ILE A 91 6.19 15.65 1.27
C ILE A 91 5.06 16.08 2.20
N LEU A 92 5.38 16.37 3.44
CA LEU A 92 4.41 16.88 4.40
C LEU A 92 3.95 18.28 3.98
N ARG A 93 2.64 18.53 4.02
CA ARG A 93 2.03 19.83 3.72
C ARG A 93 1.84 20.67 4.99
N ASN A 94 1.65 19.99 6.11
CA ASN A 94 1.45 20.58 7.43
C ASN A 94 2.06 19.66 8.52
N ASP A 95 1.74 19.90 9.75
CA ASP A 95 2.05 19.09 10.95
C ASP A 95 1.32 17.71 10.92
N ALA A 96 1.40 17.03 9.78
CA ALA A 96 0.63 15.80 9.54
C ALA A 96 0.98 14.68 10.53
N ILE A 97 2.25 14.52 10.87
CA ILE A 97 2.72 13.48 11.80
C ILE A 97 2.20 13.73 13.22
N ASP A 98 2.27 14.96 13.69
CA ASP A 98 1.75 15.36 15.01
C ASP A 98 0.25 15.05 15.10
N LYS A 99 -0.52 15.38 14.05
CA LYS A 99 -1.96 15.12 13.96
C LYS A 99 -2.34 13.64 13.93
N LEU A 100 -1.57 12.83 13.19
CA LEU A 100 -1.79 11.37 13.15
C LEU A 100 -1.48 10.75 14.52
N TYR A 101 -0.38 11.17 15.15
CA TYR A 101 -0.01 10.68 16.47
C TYR A 101 -1.02 11.09 17.54
N ALA A 102 -1.40 12.37 17.60
CA ALA A 102 -2.39 12.87 18.56
C ALA A 102 -3.71 12.09 18.42
N TYR A 103 -4.17 11.86 17.17
CA TYR A 103 -5.38 11.09 16.93
C TYR A 103 -5.27 9.66 17.48
N LEU A 104 -4.16 8.96 17.25
CA LEU A 104 -3.97 7.63 17.82
C LEU A 104 -3.96 7.68 19.36
N ILE A 105 -3.29 8.63 19.98
CA ILE A 105 -3.22 8.71 21.45
C ILE A 105 -4.60 8.94 22.07
N GLU A 106 -5.42 9.82 21.48
CA GLU A 106 -6.76 10.14 21.95
C GLU A 106 -7.77 9.00 21.76
N HIS A 107 -7.50 8.05 20.83
CA HIS A 107 -8.44 6.98 20.47
C HIS A 107 -7.80 5.58 20.64
N PRO A 108 -7.81 5.00 21.86
CA PRO A 108 -7.13 3.72 22.14
C PRO A 108 -7.64 2.50 21.35
N ASP A 109 -8.86 2.55 20.83
CA ASP A 109 -9.49 1.53 19.97
C ASP A 109 -9.02 1.60 18.52
N VAL A 110 -8.33 2.70 18.14
CA VAL A 110 -7.77 2.87 16.80
C VAL A 110 -6.36 2.26 16.75
N GLY A 111 -6.19 1.25 15.89
CA GLY A 111 -4.92 0.56 15.70
C GLY A 111 -4.01 1.21 14.66
N ALA A 112 -4.60 1.87 13.66
CA ALA A 112 -3.85 2.51 12.58
C ALA A 112 -4.61 3.72 12.01
N CYS A 113 -3.88 4.67 11.45
CA CYS A 113 -4.45 5.81 10.73
C CYS A 113 -3.53 6.30 9.60
N GLY A 114 -4.06 7.17 8.75
CA GLY A 114 -3.33 7.87 7.69
C GLY A 114 -4.04 9.15 7.30
N GLY A 115 -3.33 10.04 6.61
CA GLY A 115 -3.80 11.35 6.21
C GLY A 115 -4.52 11.38 4.87
N ASN A 116 -4.75 12.59 4.40
CA ASN A 116 -5.20 12.87 3.04
C ASN A 116 -4.01 13.09 2.12
N LEU A 117 -3.97 12.33 1.03
CA LEU A 117 -2.92 12.40 0.03
C LEU A 117 -3.31 13.32 -1.14
N TYR A 118 -2.34 14.07 -1.61
CA TYR A 118 -2.46 14.99 -2.73
C TYR A 118 -1.37 14.72 -3.78
N ASP A 119 -1.65 15.00 -5.04
CA ASP A 119 -0.63 14.99 -6.09
C ASP A 119 0.25 16.27 -6.05
N GLU A 120 1.24 16.37 -6.96
CA GLU A 120 2.11 17.54 -7.10
C GLU A 120 1.36 18.85 -7.39
N ARG A 121 0.16 18.76 -7.97
CA ARG A 121 -0.70 19.90 -8.29
C ARG A 121 -1.61 20.30 -7.14
N GLY A 122 -1.53 19.56 -6.03
CA GLY A 122 -2.42 19.74 -4.88
C GLY A 122 -3.83 19.18 -5.08
N LEU A 123 -4.03 18.32 -6.08
CA LEU A 123 -5.30 17.64 -6.29
C LEU A 123 -5.39 16.39 -5.41
N PRO A 124 -6.57 16.07 -4.88
CA PRO A 124 -6.78 14.86 -4.08
C PRO A 124 -6.41 13.59 -4.84
N THR A 125 -5.68 12.68 -4.17
CA THR A 125 -5.40 11.34 -4.66
C THR A 125 -5.99 10.28 -3.73
N THR A 126 -5.91 9.00 -4.11
CA THR A 126 -6.43 7.92 -3.26
C THR A 126 -5.60 7.80 -1.99
N SER A 127 -6.24 7.98 -0.84
CA SER A 127 -5.61 7.96 0.48
C SER A 127 -5.95 6.69 1.27
N PHE A 128 -7.07 6.01 0.94
CA PHE A 128 -7.56 4.83 1.67
C PHE A 128 -8.43 3.95 0.78
N SER A 129 -8.86 2.79 1.30
CA SER A 129 -9.93 1.97 0.74
C SER A 129 -11.09 1.86 1.74
N ARG A 130 -12.33 1.94 1.24
CA ARG A 130 -13.54 1.82 2.09
C ARG A 130 -13.90 0.37 2.42
N SER A 131 -13.43 -0.59 1.64
CA SER A 131 -13.72 -2.01 1.81
C SER A 131 -12.49 -2.85 1.47
N PHE A 132 -12.37 -3.96 2.16
CA PHE A 132 -11.38 -4.98 1.80
C PHE A 132 -11.76 -5.69 0.50
N PRO A 133 -10.77 -6.20 -0.27
CA PRO A 133 -11.04 -7.05 -1.42
C PRO A 133 -11.93 -8.22 -1.03
N SER A 134 -13.04 -8.43 -1.76
CA SER A 134 -14.01 -9.49 -1.48
C SER A 134 -14.58 -10.09 -2.76
N PHE A 135 -15.12 -11.30 -2.65
CA PHE A 135 -15.78 -12.00 -3.78
C PHE A 135 -16.97 -11.22 -4.34
N ILE A 136 -17.72 -10.52 -3.47
CA ILE A 136 -18.89 -9.73 -3.89
C ILE A 136 -18.46 -8.64 -4.87
N TRP A 137 -17.40 -7.89 -4.55
CA TRP A 137 -16.90 -6.85 -5.44
C TRP A 137 -16.36 -7.40 -6.76
N GLU A 138 -15.64 -8.52 -6.71
CA GLU A 138 -15.14 -9.18 -7.92
C GLU A 138 -16.27 -9.73 -8.79
N PHE A 139 -17.30 -10.31 -8.17
CA PHE A 139 -18.48 -10.81 -8.88
C PHE A 139 -19.28 -9.65 -9.47
N LEU A 140 -19.57 -8.59 -8.72
CA LEU A 140 -20.24 -7.40 -9.24
C LEU A 140 -19.48 -6.77 -10.40
N SER A 141 -18.14 -6.83 -10.40
CA SER A 141 -17.32 -6.35 -11.51
C SER A 141 -17.53 -7.10 -12.83
N ILE A 142 -18.10 -8.32 -12.79
CA ILE A 142 -18.53 -9.07 -13.99
C ILE A 142 -19.78 -8.43 -14.59
N LEU A 143 -20.72 -8.00 -13.75
CA LEU A 143 -22.01 -7.45 -14.15
C LEU A 143 -21.90 -6.04 -14.76
N TYR A 144 -20.77 -5.38 -14.65
CA TYR A 144 -20.49 -4.08 -15.29
C TYR A 144 -20.44 -4.21 -16.81
N ILE A 145 -21.59 -4.40 -17.44
CA ILE A 145 -21.71 -4.71 -18.87
C ILE A 145 -21.81 -3.44 -19.73
N SER A 146 -22.11 -2.27 -19.13
CA SER A 146 -22.45 -1.08 -19.90
C SER A 146 -21.46 0.08 -19.75
N PRO A 147 -21.18 0.85 -20.82
CA PRO A 147 -20.56 2.16 -20.75
C PRO A 147 -21.27 3.13 -19.80
N ILE A 148 -22.57 2.92 -19.54
CA ILE A 148 -23.41 3.73 -18.65
C ILE A 148 -23.04 3.47 -17.17
N CYS A 149 -22.62 2.26 -16.82
CA CYS A 149 -22.06 1.94 -15.50
C CYS A 149 -20.59 2.36 -15.33
N LEU A 150 -19.94 2.88 -16.35
CA LEU A 150 -18.61 3.51 -16.29
C LEU A 150 -18.60 4.85 -15.54
N SER A 151 -19.78 5.31 -15.12
CA SER A 151 -19.96 6.50 -14.27
C SER A 151 -19.82 6.22 -12.77
N PHE A 152 -19.43 5.00 -12.34
CA PHE A 152 -18.70 4.98 -11.07
C PHE A 152 -17.34 5.61 -11.37
N PRO A 153 -17.11 6.82 -10.87
CA PRO A 153 -15.77 7.39 -10.98
C PRO A 153 -14.83 6.32 -10.42
N ARG A 154 -13.64 6.17 -10.97
CA ARG A 154 -12.50 5.74 -10.17
C ARG A 154 -12.52 6.70 -9.01
N SER A 155 -13.29 6.36 -7.98
CA SER A 155 -13.51 7.22 -6.84
C SER A 155 -12.15 7.31 -6.18
N VAL A 156 -11.52 8.45 -6.34
CA VAL A 156 -10.42 8.83 -5.49
C VAL A 156 -10.99 8.73 -4.08
N TYR A 157 -10.60 7.70 -3.35
CA TYR A 157 -11.00 7.53 -1.97
C TYR A 157 -10.22 8.53 -1.14
N PHE A 158 -10.80 9.70 -1.00
CA PHE A 158 -10.24 10.84 -0.30
C PHE A 158 -11.26 11.35 0.71
N ASN A 159 -10.82 11.71 1.91
CA ASN A 159 -11.71 12.18 2.96
C ASN A 159 -12.05 13.65 2.76
N LYS A 160 -13.28 13.91 2.28
CA LYS A 160 -13.85 15.24 2.07
C LYS A 160 -14.73 15.72 3.23
N GLU A 161 -14.91 14.89 4.28
CA GLU A 161 -15.84 15.18 5.38
C GLU A 161 -15.30 16.16 6.42
N GLY A 162 -13.99 16.50 6.32
CA GLY A 162 -13.34 17.43 7.25
C GLY A 162 -13.15 16.87 8.68
N LYS A 163 -13.59 15.63 8.94
CA LYS A 163 -13.46 14.91 10.21
C LYS A 163 -12.92 13.50 9.98
N PRO A 164 -12.29 12.86 10.97
CA PRO A 164 -11.85 11.49 10.86
C PRO A 164 -13.01 10.53 10.55
N ILE A 165 -12.77 9.56 9.63
CA ILE A 165 -13.74 8.54 9.25
C ILE A 165 -13.13 7.15 9.32
N PRO A 166 -13.90 6.12 9.72
CA PRO A 166 -13.44 4.74 9.68
C PRO A 166 -13.29 4.27 8.21
N VAL A 167 -12.21 3.54 7.97
CA VAL A 167 -11.86 3.00 6.64
C VAL A 167 -11.40 1.56 6.75
N ALA A 168 -11.35 0.82 5.65
CA ALA A 168 -10.86 -0.55 5.66
C ALA A 168 -9.33 -0.60 5.66
N SER A 169 -8.67 0.21 4.86
CA SER A 169 -7.21 0.28 4.82
C SER A 169 -6.73 1.66 4.40
N ILE A 170 -5.57 2.06 4.90
CA ILE A 170 -4.81 3.23 4.46
C ILE A 170 -3.89 2.77 3.31
N ILE A 171 -3.58 3.64 2.37
CA ILE A 171 -2.57 3.40 1.33
C ILE A 171 -1.18 3.39 2.00
N GLY A 172 -0.29 2.52 1.54
CA GLY A 172 1.04 2.33 2.13
C GLY A 172 1.97 3.54 2.07
N ALA A 173 1.49 4.71 1.63
CA ALA A 173 2.28 5.93 1.53
C ALA A 173 2.49 6.65 2.87
N ASP A 174 1.54 6.53 3.83
CA ASP A 174 1.54 7.26 5.10
C ASP A 174 0.82 6.48 6.22
N LEU A 175 1.06 5.19 6.32
CA LEU A 175 0.42 4.32 7.29
C LEU A 175 1.07 4.43 8.68
N MET A 176 0.40 5.06 9.64
CA MET A 176 0.82 5.08 11.04
C MET A 176 0.09 3.98 11.84
N VAL A 177 0.83 3.16 12.57
CA VAL A 177 0.32 2.01 13.34
C VAL A 177 0.89 2.03 14.75
N ARG A 178 0.08 1.70 15.76
CA ARG A 178 0.59 1.48 17.12
C ARG A 178 1.57 0.30 17.13
N LYS A 179 2.72 0.45 17.77
CA LYS A 179 3.69 -0.63 17.92
C LYS A 179 3.09 -1.84 18.66
N SER A 180 2.27 -1.59 19.69
CA SER A 180 1.57 -2.64 20.44
C SER A 180 0.62 -3.47 19.55
N VAL A 181 -0.02 -2.85 18.57
CA VAL A 181 -0.87 -3.53 17.59
C VAL A 181 -0.02 -4.37 16.64
N LEU A 182 1.09 -3.81 16.13
CA LEU A 182 2.03 -4.58 15.29
C LEU A 182 2.61 -5.79 16.02
N LEU A 183 2.94 -5.65 17.30
CA LEU A 183 3.41 -6.79 18.13
C LEU A 183 2.33 -7.87 18.28
N LYS A 184 1.04 -7.48 18.35
CA LYS A 184 -0.10 -8.42 18.48
C LYS A 184 -0.41 -9.12 17.15
N VAL A 185 -0.41 -8.40 16.03
CA VAL A 185 -0.85 -8.95 14.74
C VAL A 185 0.31 -9.39 13.85
N GLY A 186 1.54 -9.01 14.17
CA GLY A 186 2.73 -9.14 13.34
C GLY A 186 2.87 -7.96 12.36
N GLY A 187 4.07 -7.80 11.80
CA GLY A 187 4.37 -6.82 10.76
C GLY A 187 3.74 -7.15 9.41
N PHE A 188 4.30 -6.63 8.34
CA PHE A 188 3.87 -6.97 6.97
C PHE A 188 4.11 -8.44 6.66
N SER A 189 3.19 -9.06 5.95
CA SER A 189 3.32 -10.45 5.51
C SER A 189 4.43 -10.59 4.46
N PRO A 190 5.43 -11.48 4.67
CA PRO A 190 6.63 -11.56 3.84
C PRO A 190 6.37 -12.10 2.42
N GLU A 191 5.20 -12.64 2.16
CA GLU A 191 4.83 -13.22 0.87
C GLU A 191 4.56 -12.16 -0.20
N PHE A 192 4.19 -10.93 0.23
CA PHE A 192 4.02 -9.80 -0.68
C PHE A 192 5.36 -9.15 -0.96
N PHE A 193 5.68 -9.01 -2.25
CA PHE A 193 6.85 -8.23 -2.64
C PHE A 193 6.52 -6.74 -2.67
N MET A 194 5.36 -6.38 -3.23
CA MET A 194 4.85 -5.00 -3.34
C MET A 194 3.35 -5.03 -3.64
N ASN A 195 2.58 -4.11 -3.05
CA ASN A 195 1.12 -3.98 -3.07
C ASN A 195 0.36 -5.11 -2.33
N TYR A 196 -0.80 -4.77 -1.79
CA TYR A 196 -1.66 -5.58 -0.92
C TYR A 196 -1.08 -5.87 0.48
N GLU A 197 0.20 -5.64 0.73
CA GLU A 197 0.81 -5.85 2.05
C GLU A 197 0.17 -4.97 3.13
N GLU A 198 -0.07 -3.69 2.84
CA GLU A 198 -0.75 -2.76 3.72
C GLU A 198 -2.24 -3.12 3.88
N THR A 199 -2.87 -3.56 2.81
CA THR A 199 -4.27 -3.99 2.82
C THR A 199 -4.47 -5.25 3.67
N GLU A 200 -3.54 -6.20 3.58
CA GLU A 200 -3.55 -7.43 4.37
C GLU A 200 -3.23 -7.15 5.85
N LEU A 201 -2.27 -6.27 6.13
CA LEU A 201 -1.96 -5.83 7.49
C LEU A 201 -3.18 -5.15 8.12
N CYS A 202 -3.82 -4.21 7.41
CA CYS A 202 -5.05 -3.55 7.86
C CYS A 202 -6.19 -4.56 8.13
N ASN A 203 -6.32 -5.61 7.31
CA ASN A 203 -7.29 -6.67 7.56
C ASN A 203 -7.00 -7.44 8.87
N ARG A 204 -5.72 -7.74 9.18
CA ARG A 204 -5.34 -8.36 10.45
C ARG A 204 -5.59 -7.44 11.64
N ILE A 205 -5.29 -6.15 11.51
CA ILE A 205 -5.56 -5.13 12.54
C ILE A 205 -7.06 -5.10 12.86
N THR A 206 -7.91 -5.04 11.83
CA THR A 206 -9.37 -5.03 12.01
C THR A 206 -9.88 -6.33 12.63
N ARG A 207 -9.37 -7.49 12.21
CA ARG A 207 -9.73 -8.80 12.81
C ARG A 207 -9.27 -8.95 14.26
N ALA A 208 -8.23 -8.22 14.66
CA ALA A 208 -7.77 -8.18 16.06
C ALA A 208 -8.60 -7.26 16.96
N GLY A 209 -9.65 -6.60 16.39
CA GLY A 209 -10.61 -5.76 17.11
C GLY A 209 -10.28 -4.28 17.13
N PHE A 210 -9.29 -3.82 16.34
CA PHE A 210 -8.95 -2.41 16.22
C PHE A 210 -9.58 -1.77 14.99
N SER A 211 -9.92 -0.49 15.09
CA SER A 211 -10.39 0.31 13.96
C SER A 211 -9.23 1.00 13.23
N ILE A 212 -9.51 1.42 11.99
CA ILE A 212 -8.58 2.16 11.12
C ILE A 212 -9.26 3.41 10.66
N TYR A 213 -8.54 4.56 10.69
CA TYR A 213 -9.14 5.86 10.38
C TYR A 213 -8.34 6.66 9.35
N SER A 214 -9.08 7.35 8.49
CA SER A 214 -8.54 8.45 7.68
C SER A 214 -8.71 9.75 8.43
N VAL A 215 -7.60 10.46 8.69
CA VAL A 215 -7.51 11.72 9.45
C VAL A 215 -7.26 12.86 8.46
N PRO A 216 -8.29 13.59 7.99
CA PRO A 216 -8.17 14.54 6.88
C PRO A 216 -7.39 15.82 7.23
N SER A 217 -7.20 16.11 8.52
CA SER A 217 -6.37 17.23 8.98
C SER A 217 -4.88 17.00 8.73
N ALA A 218 -4.42 15.75 8.67
CA ALA A 218 -3.08 15.37 8.23
C ALA A 218 -3.03 15.40 6.69
N GLN A 219 -2.16 16.23 6.11
CA GLN A 219 -2.08 16.47 4.67
C GLN A 219 -0.68 16.19 4.15
N ILE A 220 -0.58 15.33 3.15
CA ILE A 220 0.69 14.86 2.60
C ILE A 220 0.61 14.87 1.07
N THR A 221 1.62 15.43 0.39
CA THR A 221 1.79 15.27 -1.05
C THR A 221 2.48 13.95 -1.32
N HIS A 222 1.93 13.12 -2.21
CA HIS A 222 2.51 11.87 -2.69
C HIS A 222 2.79 11.96 -4.18
N LEU A 223 4.08 11.93 -4.54
CA LEU A 223 4.59 12.18 -5.90
C LEU A 223 4.48 10.92 -6.77
N GLU A 224 3.29 10.29 -6.80
CA GLU A 224 3.04 9.01 -7.47
C GLU A 224 3.70 8.88 -8.87
N GLY A 225 4.32 7.72 -9.13
CA GLY A 225 4.82 7.35 -10.46
C GLY A 225 6.25 7.77 -10.78
N ARG A 226 6.98 8.39 -9.85
CA ARG A 226 8.42 8.67 -10.01
C ARG A 226 9.30 7.45 -9.75
N ALA A 227 8.80 6.40 -9.07
CA ALA A 227 9.44 5.10 -9.04
C ALA A 227 9.19 4.39 -10.38
N SER A 228 10.24 4.19 -11.18
CA SER A 228 10.17 3.61 -12.54
C SER A 228 9.70 2.15 -12.49
N TYR A 229 8.41 1.89 -12.74
CA TYR A 229 7.85 0.55 -12.79
C TYR A 229 7.55 0.10 -14.22
N ILE A 230 8.04 -1.08 -14.59
CA ILE A 230 7.87 -1.67 -15.93
C ILE A 230 6.41 -2.13 -16.11
N LYS A 231 5.68 -1.54 -17.05
CA LYS A 231 4.23 -1.74 -17.28
C LYS A 231 3.80 -3.21 -17.52
N GLN A 232 4.66 -4.04 -18.07
CA GLN A 232 4.32 -5.42 -18.46
C GLN A 232 4.32 -6.40 -17.27
N SER A 233 5.17 -6.18 -16.28
CA SER A 233 5.21 -6.98 -15.04
C SER A 233 4.07 -6.64 -14.08
N ARG A 234 3.47 -5.44 -14.20
CA ARG A 234 2.44 -4.96 -13.27
C ARG A 234 1.19 -5.86 -13.22
N LEU A 235 0.74 -6.36 -14.37
CA LEU A 235 -0.45 -7.22 -14.42
C LEU A 235 -0.18 -8.60 -13.81
N TYR A 236 1.02 -9.16 -14.06
CA TYR A 236 1.45 -10.41 -13.45
C TYR A 236 1.44 -10.31 -11.92
N PHE A 237 2.09 -9.30 -11.38
CA PHE A 237 2.15 -9.07 -9.94
C PHE A 237 0.78 -8.78 -9.33
N LEU A 238 -0.10 -8.04 -10.02
CA LEU A 238 -1.46 -7.80 -9.53
C LEU A 238 -2.23 -9.10 -9.27
N TYR A 239 -2.14 -10.08 -10.18
CA TYR A 239 -2.77 -11.38 -9.98
C TYR A 239 -2.08 -12.21 -8.90
N GLU A 240 -0.74 -12.21 -8.86
CA GLU A 240 0.01 -12.90 -7.81
C GLU A 240 -0.39 -12.42 -6.43
N TRP A 241 -0.40 -11.11 -6.20
CA TRP A 241 -0.77 -10.51 -4.91
C TRP A 241 -2.25 -10.73 -4.57
N GLN A 242 -3.12 -10.66 -5.55
CA GLN A 242 -4.54 -10.98 -5.37
C GLN A 242 -4.70 -12.43 -4.86
N TYR A 243 -4.01 -13.40 -5.45
CA TYR A 243 -4.09 -14.80 -5.00
C TYR A 243 -3.51 -15.00 -3.60
N ILE A 244 -2.37 -14.38 -3.30
CA ILE A 244 -1.78 -14.40 -1.97
C ILE A 244 -2.76 -13.81 -0.94
N TYR A 245 -3.35 -12.65 -1.22
CA TYR A 245 -4.33 -12.01 -0.35
C TYR A 245 -5.53 -12.93 -0.09
N PHE A 246 -6.18 -13.42 -1.14
CA PHE A 246 -7.36 -14.29 -0.99
C PHE A 246 -7.02 -15.62 -0.32
N ARG A 247 -5.83 -16.17 -0.51
CA ARG A 247 -5.36 -17.36 0.20
C ARG A 247 -5.19 -17.09 1.70
N LYS A 248 -4.61 -15.96 2.08
CA LYS A 248 -4.39 -15.58 3.49
C LYS A 248 -5.70 -15.25 4.21
N VAL A 249 -6.59 -14.51 3.56
CA VAL A 249 -7.82 -14.00 4.19
C VAL A 249 -8.95 -15.03 4.17
N TYR A 250 -9.08 -15.81 3.09
CA TYR A 250 -10.20 -16.71 2.84
C TYR A 250 -9.79 -18.18 2.65
N GLY A 251 -8.52 -18.51 2.84
CA GLY A 251 -8.00 -19.87 2.70
C GLY A 251 -7.87 -20.36 1.25
N ILE A 252 -7.56 -21.65 1.10
CA ILE A 252 -7.32 -22.27 -0.23
C ILE A 252 -8.55 -22.23 -1.12
N PHE A 253 -9.73 -22.43 -0.55
CA PHE A 253 -11.01 -22.35 -1.28
C PHE A 253 -11.21 -20.93 -1.83
N GLY A 254 -10.92 -19.91 -1.01
CA GLY A 254 -11.00 -18.51 -1.44
C GLY A 254 -10.06 -18.19 -2.60
N CYS A 255 -8.84 -18.70 -2.55
CA CYS A 255 -7.88 -18.52 -3.65
C CYS A 255 -8.35 -19.19 -4.95
N ARG A 256 -8.91 -20.42 -4.89
CA ARG A 256 -9.47 -21.10 -6.06
C ARG A 256 -10.70 -20.40 -6.62
N LEU A 257 -11.55 -19.89 -5.73
CA LEU A 257 -12.78 -19.19 -6.13
C LEU A 257 -12.45 -17.87 -6.85
N ILE A 258 -11.51 -17.08 -6.34
CA ILE A 258 -11.13 -15.82 -6.99
C ILE A 258 -10.48 -16.07 -8.37
N PHE A 259 -9.68 -17.14 -8.51
CA PHE A 259 -9.19 -17.57 -9.82
C PHE A 259 -10.33 -17.84 -10.80
N ALA A 260 -11.32 -18.65 -10.39
CA ALA A 260 -12.48 -18.98 -11.23
C ALA A 260 -13.29 -17.74 -11.62
N ILE A 261 -13.56 -16.82 -10.67
CA ILE A 261 -14.27 -15.56 -10.92
C ILE A 261 -13.49 -14.71 -11.93
N THR A 262 -12.18 -14.58 -11.78
CA THR A 262 -11.33 -13.78 -12.68
C THR A 262 -11.27 -14.38 -14.09
N GLN A 263 -11.21 -15.71 -14.20
CA GLN A 263 -11.30 -16.43 -15.49
C GLN A 263 -12.65 -16.16 -16.16
N LEU A 264 -13.75 -16.36 -15.43
CA LEU A 264 -15.11 -16.13 -15.93
C LEU A 264 -15.29 -14.70 -16.43
N LYS A 265 -14.85 -13.72 -15.64
CA LYS A 265 -14.86 -12.31 -16.04
C LYS A 265 -14.11 -12.08 -17.35
N SER A 266 -12.93 -12.66 -17.49
CA SER A 266 -12.12 -12.51 -18.70
C SER A 266 -12.80 -13.10 -19.93
N TYR A 267 -13.43 -14.28 -19.82
CA TYR A 267 -14.20 -14.90 -20.91
C TYR A 267 -15.42 -14.06 -21.30
N ILE A 268 -16.20 -13.59 -20.33
CA ILE A 268 -17.37 -12.74 -20.59
C ILE A 268 -16.96 -11.47 -21.34
N ARG A 269 -15.85 -10.84 -20.93
CA ARG A 269 -15.34 -9.63 -21.59
C ARG A 269 -14.79 -9.92 -22.99
N LEU A 270 -14.11 -11.05 -23.20
CA LEU A 270 -13.66 -11.46 -24.52
C LEU A 270 -14.84 -11.67 -25.47
N PHE A 271 -15.89 -12.34 -25.03
CA PHE A 271 -17.10 -12.53 -25.79
C PHE A 271 -17.81 -11.20 -26.10
N GLN A 272 -17.98 -10.34 -25.10
CA GLN A 272 -18.56 -9.00 -25.26
C GLN A 272 -17.81 -8.18 -26.33
N PHE A 273 -16.47 -8.14 -26.28
CA PHE A 273 -15.69 -7.35 -27.24
C PHE A 273 -15.51 -8.06 -28.60
N LEU A 274 -15.82 -9.34 -28.70
CA LEU A 274 -15.99 -10.02 -29.96
C LEU A 274 -17.27 -9.51 -30.65
N LEU A 275 -18.41 -9.47 -29.94
CA LEU A 275 -19.69 -8.98 -30.49
C LEU A 275 -19.62 -7.49 -30.87
N LEU A 276 -18.91 -6.69 -30.09
CA LEU A 276 -18.71 -5.25 -30.36
C LEU A 276 -17.61 -4.96 -31.39
N SER A 277 -17.03 -5.99 -31.99
CA SER A 277 -15.94 -5.89 -32.99
C SER A 277 -14.74 -5.02 -32.54
N ASN A 278 -14.54 -4.87 -31.23
CA ASN A 278 -13.45 -4.06 -30.66
C ASN A 278 -12.17 -4.91 -30.50
N LYS A 279 -11.30 -4.86 -31.53
CA LYS A 279 -10.07 -5.65 -31.58
C LYS A 279 -9.09 -5.32 -30.44
N GLU A 280 -8.91 -4.04 -30.11
CA GLU A 280 -7.97 -3.57 -29.07
C GLU A 280 -8.37 -4.10 -27.69
N ARG A 281 -9.63 -3.87 -27.29
CA ARG A 281 -10.16 -4.37 -26.02
C ARG A 281 -10.17 -5.88 -25.94
N ARG A 282 -10.41 -6.59 -27.04
CA ARG A 282 -10.32 -8.05 -27.12
C ARG A 282 -8.88 -8.54 -26.89
N SER A 283 -7.87 -7.90 -27.52
CA SER A 283 -6.46 -8.20 -27.30
C SER A 283 -6.06 -7.98 -25.83
N TYR A 284 -6.49 -6.87 -25.23
CA TYR A 284 -6.26 -6.58 -23.82
C TYR A 284 -6.83 -7.67 -22.88
N TRP A 285 -8.07 -8.12 -23.09
CA TRP A 285 -8.68 -9.15 -22.26
C TRP A 285 -8.10 -10.53 -22.49
N ARG A 286 -7.61 -10.83 -23.71
CA ARG A 286 -6.86 -12.04 -23.98
C ARG A 286 -5.55 -12.06 -23.19
N MET A 287 -4.78 -10.99 -23.24
CA MET A 287 -3.57 -10.83 -22.43
C MET A 287 -3.88 -11.02 -20.93
N LYS A 288 -4.96 -10.42 -20.42
CA LYS A 288 -5.38 -10.62 -19.01
C LYS A 288 -5.68 -12.08 -18.69
N LEU A 289 -6.37 -12.79 -19.56
CA LEU A 289 -6.69 -14.21 -19.40
C LEU A 289 -5.42 -15.08 -19.37
N GLU A 290 -4.50 -14.83 -20.30
CA GLU A 290 -3.23 -15.56 -20.42
C GLU A 290 -2.34 -15.31 -19.21
N THR A 291 -2.12 -14.04 -18.83
CA THR A 291 -1.32 -13.68 -17.64
C THR A 291 -1.93 -14.26 -16.36
N ASN A 292 -3.24 -14.23 -16.22
CA ASN A 292 -3.92 -14.82 -15.07
C ASN A 292 -3.63 -16.33 -14.93
N ARG A 293 -3.65 -17.07 -16.05
CA ARG A 293 -3.32 -18.51 -16.09
C ARG A 293 -1.85 -18.76 -15.81
N GLU A 294 -0.97 -17.95 -16.39
CA GLU A 294 0.47 -18.02 -16.15
C GLU A 294 0.79 -17.90 -14.66
N VAL A 295 0.25 -16.85 -14.00
CA VAL A 295 0.42 -16.64 -12.56
C VAL A 295 -0.12 -17.82 -11.75
N TRP A 296 -1.32 -18.31 -12.07
CA TRP A 296 -1.94 -19.45 -11.38
C TRP A 296 -1.07 -20.72 -11.43
N HIS A 297 -0.39 -20.94 -12.54
CA HIS A 297 0.48 -22.09 -12.74
C HIS A 297 1.94 -21.83 -12.33
N SER A 298 2.25 -20.63 -11.85
CA SER A 298 3.60 -20.30 -11.36
C SER A 298 3.99 -21.16 -10.16
N THR A 299 5.29 -21.41 -10.02
CA THR A 299 5.84 -22.18 -8.89
C THR A 299 5.46 -21.56 -7.55
N LYS A 300 5.50 -20.23 -7.44
CA LYS A 300 5.17 -19.52 -6.20
C LYS A 300 3.72 -19.77 -5.77
N ILE A 301 2.75 -19.62 -6.67
CA ILE A 301 1.35 -19.88 -6.33
C ILE A 301 1.09 -21.36 -6.04
N LYS A 302 1.72 -22.28 -6.78
CA LYS A 302 1.61 -23.71 -6.50
C LYS A 302 2.08 -24.07 -5.08
N HIS A 303 3.22 -23.55 -4.64
CA HIS A 303 3.69 -23.73 -3.24
C HIS A 303 2.73 -23.13 -2.22
N PHE A 304 2.03 -22.07 -2.58
CA PHE A 304 1.02 -21.44 -1.71
C PHE A 304 -0.29 -22.23 -1.61
N LEU A 305 -0.55 -23.13 -2.57
CA LEU A 305 -1.77 -23.94 -2.63
C LEU A 305 -1.63 -25.31 -1.92
N ILE A 306 -0.41 -25.72 -1.61
CA ILE A 306 -0.11 -26.91 -0.81
C ILE A 306 -0.15 -26.55 0.68
#